data_458d8ce9b2f06bc0b410612edadcf999
#
_entry.id   458d8ce9b2f06bc0b410612edadcf999
#
_cell.length_a   1.000
_cell.length_b   1.000
_cell.length_c   1.000
_cell.angle_alpha   90.00
_cell.angle_beta   90.00
_cell.angle_gamma   90.00
#
_symmetry.space_group_name_H-M   'P 1'
#
loop_
_entity.id
_entity.type
_entity.pdbx_description
1 polymer ?
#
loop_
_entity_poly.entity_id
_entity_poly.type
_entity_poly.pdbx_seq_one_letter_code
_entity_poly.pdbx_strand_id
1 'polypeptide(L)'
;MNRRSFIYHSSMLGMGSYFVSANPLQALHSLKGNDDWYALFKTPPSHFRPFVRWWWNGDKVNAKELSRELRLLKDAGIGGVEINPIAFPNRADGMGIPSVRWLSDEWIDLVKHACNESRSLDMTSDLIVGSGWPFGSEDLKENERAQVALVYAEKLEGPMIYETSQFNICQAVDPGVTKKNPLREPQILSLHLAKDPMSSLQDAVDISGEKDKDIIRVDVP
;
A
#
# COMPACT_ATOMS: atom_id res chain seq x y z
N MET A 1 -11.80 14.49 28.48
CA MET A 1 -10.46 14.81 27.94
C MET A 1 -10.65 15.34 26.53
N ASN A 2 -10.19 16.54 26.21
CA ASN A 2 -10.39 17.10 24.88
C ASN A 2 -9.29 16.58 23.90
N ARG A 3 -9.54 16.75 22.60
CA ARG A 3 -8.63 16.24 21.54
C ARG A 3 -7.18 16.76 21.67
N ARG A 4 -7.01 18.02 22.09
CA ARG A 4 -5.68 18.62 22.27
C ARG A 4 -4.93 18.00 23.45
N SER A 5 -5.62 17.76 24.58
CA SER A 5 -5.03 17.08 25.74
C SER A 5 -4.63 15.64 25.40
N PHE A 6 -5.43 14.93 24.60
CA PHE A 6 -5.08 13.57 24.17
C PHE A 6 -3.80 13.56 23.33
N ILE A 7 -3.72 14.44 22.32
CA ILE A 7 -2.55 14.54 21.44
C ILE A 7 -1.31 14.92 22.24
N TYR A 8 -1.43 15.88 23.16
CA TYR A 8 -0.30 16.32 23.98
C TYR A 8 0.25 15.20 24.88
N HIS A 9 -0.64 14.46 25.56
CA HIS A 9 -0.20 13.34 26.44
C HIS A 9 0.29 12.15 25.65
N SER A 10 -0.29 11.85 24.49
CA SER A 10 0.17 10.77 23.60
C SER A 10 1.54 11.08 23.00
N SER A 11 1.80 12.33 22.65
CA SER A 11 3.10 12.76 22.12
C SER A 11 4.19 12.68 23.20
N MET A 12 3.87 13.05 24.44
CA MET A 12 4.82 12.92 25.55
C MET A 12 5.12 11.46 25.92
N LEU A 13 4.11 10.58 25.90
CA LEU A 13 4.30 9.15 26.13
C LEU A 13 5.08 8.48 24.97
N GLY A 14 4.83 8.89 23.73
CA GLY A 14 5.58 8.42 22.57
C GLY A 14 7.05 8.81 22.60
N MET A 15 7.35 10.05 22.95
CA MET A 15 8.74 10.49 23.12
C MET A 15 9.43 9.77 24.29
N GLY A 16 8.74 9.55 25.41
CA GLY A 16 9.30 8.82 26.55
C GLY A 16 9.69 7.38 26.22
N SER A 17 8.89 6.67 25.43
CA SER A 17 9.20 5.29 25.02
C SER A 17 10.33 5.19 23.98
N TYR A 18 10.47 6.18 23.11
CA TYR A 18 11.60 6.25 22.18
C TYR A 18 12.92 6.52 22.87
N PHE A 19 12.91 7.36 23.92
CA PHE A 19 14.13 7.63 24.69
C PHE A 19 14.59 6.47 25.57
N VAL A 20 13.71 5.51 25.89
CA VAL A 20 14.06 4.34 26.71
C VAL A 20 14.59 3.17 25.87
N SER A 21 14.17 3.03 24.60
CA SER A 21 14.57 1.91 23.74
C SER A 21 15.78 2.19 22.83
N ALA A 22 16.00 3.44 22.43
CA ALA A 22 17.21 3.87 21.76
C ALA A 22 17.97 4.77 22.73
N ASN A 23 19.10 4.34 23.25
CA ASN A 23 19.91 5.14 24.15
C ASN A 23 20.66 6.23 23.35
N PRO A 24 19.99 7.35 22.95
CA PRO A 24 20.63 8.39 22.15
C PRO A 24 21.73 9.09 22.94
N LEU A 25 21.69 8.99 24.28
CA LEU A 25 22.75 9.46 25.15
C LEU A 25 23.99 8.54 25.11
N GLN A 26 23.85 7.25 24.82
CA GLN A 26 25.01 6.39 24.57
C GLN A 26 25.64 6.69 23.22
N ALA A 27 24.85 7.00 22.18
CA ALA A 27 25.37 7.48 20.90
C ALA A 27 26.08 8.85 21.05
N LEU A 28 25.55 9.74 21.90
CA LEU A 28 26.18 11.01 22.25
C LEU A 28 27.38 10.86 23.20
N HIS A 29 27.40 9.83 24.07
CA HIS A 29 28.56 9.56 24.95
C HIS A 29 29.73 8.91 24.23
N SER A 30 29.52 8.26 23.10
CA SER A 30 30.65 7.80 22.26
C SER A 30 31.32 8.95 21.46
N LEU A 31 30.72 10.15 21.46
CA LEU A 31 31.27 11.38 20.90
C LEU A 31 32.17 12.14 21.92
N LYS A 32 32.71 11.47 22.93
CA LYS A 32 33.70 12.02 23.86
C LYS A 32 35.12 11.96 23.23
N GLY A 33 35.35 12.78 22.29
CA GLY A 33 36.64 13.05 21.73
C GLY A 33 36.47 14.17 20.72
N ASN A 34 37.39 15.01 20.60
CA ASN A 34 37.52 16.15 19.71
C ASN A 34 37.03 15.84 18.25
N ASP A 35 35.78 15.37 18.14
CA ASP A 35 35.18 14.95 16.89
C ASP A 35 35.01 16.20 16.03
N ASP A 36 35.78 16.29 15.00
CA ASP A 36 35.63 17.28 13.97
C ASP A 36 34.26 17.05 13.28
N TRP A 37 33.25 17.79 13.74
CA TRP A 37 31.87 17.75 13.18
C TRP A 37 31.87 17.95 11.67
N TYR A 38 32.84 18.70 11.13
CA TYR A 38 32.98 18.89 9.72
C TYR A 38 33.44 17.61 9.00
N ALA A 39 34.36 16.85 9.61
CA ALA A 39 34.78 15.55 9.09
C ALA A 39 33.65 14.53 9.10
N LEU A 40 32.85 14.49 10.18
CA LEU A 40 31.65 13.65 10.27
C LEU A 40 30.58 14.04 9.25
N PHE A 41 30.38 15.34 9.03
CA PHE A 41 29.46 15.82 8.01
C PHE A 41 29.94 15.46 6.59
N LYS A 42 31.23 15.56 6.33
CA LYS A 42 31.82 15.25 5.03
C LYS A 42 31.85 13.74 4.75
N THR A 43 32.06 12.92 5.77
CA THR A 43 32.15 11.46 5.64
C THR A 43 31.31 10.80 6.74
N PRO A 44 29.96 10.85 6.62
CA PRO A 44 29.08 10.30 7.64
C PRO A 44 29.15 8.76 7.69
N PRO A 45 28.95 8.16 8.85
CA PRO A 45 28.70 6.72 8.98
C PRO A 45 27.51 6.28 8.12
N SER A 46 27.47 5.00 7.73
CA SER A 46 26.48 4.47 6.79
C SER A 46 25.02 4.78 7.16
N HIS A 47 24.68 4.69 8.42
CA HIS A 47 23.32 4.94 8.92
C HIS A 47 22.86 6.41 8.87
N PHE A 48 23.77 7.36 8.59
CA PHE A 48 23.47 8.77 8.35
C PHE A 48 23.55 9.15 6.87
N ARG A 49 23.90 8.20 6.01
CA ARG A 49 23.96 8.44 4.57
C ARG A 49 22.58 8.34 3.94
N PRO A 50 22.37 8.90 2.74
CA PRO A 50 21.11 8.80 2.02
C PRO A 50 20.63 7.36 1.89
N PHE A 51 19.33 7.18 2.01
CA PHE A 51 18.64 5.92 1.83
C PHE A 51 17.77 6.04 0.58
N VAL A 52 17.82 5.09 -0.34
CA VAL A 52 17.14 5.19 -1.63
C VAL A 52 16.22 4.01 -1.87
N ARG A 53 15.14 4.28 -2.59
CA ARG A 53 14.24 3.25 -3.08
C ARG A 53 14.87 2.54 -4.27
N TRP A 54 14.97 1.22 -4.17
CA TRP A 54 15.61 0.37 -5.17
C TRP A 54 14.58 -0.46 -5.92
N TRP A 55 14.29 -0.05 -7.13
CA TRP A 55 13.25 -0.63 -7.95
C TRP A 55 13.71 -1.92 -8.64
N TRP A 56 13.14 -3.04 -8.24
CA TRP A 56 13.26 -4.29 -8.96
C TRP A 56 12.12 -4.36 -10.00
N ASN A 57 12.33 -3.76 -11.16
CA ASN A 57 11.31 -3.58 -12.18
C ASN A 57 10.76 -4.91 -12.69
N GLY A 58 9.54 -5.28 -12.24
CA GLY A 58 8.89 -6.54 -12.61
C GLY A 58 9.65 -7.77 -12.15
N ASP A 59 10.44 -7.66 -11.08
CA ASP A 59 11.32 -8.74 -10.57
C ASP A 59 12.25 -9.34 -11.65
N LYS A 60 12.66 -8.52 -12.62
CA LYS A 60 13.62 -8.87 -13.66
C LYS A 60 15.04 -8.64 -13.19
N VAL A 61 15.45 -9.40 -12.22
CA VAL A 61 16.71 -9.25 -11.51
C VAL A 61 17.52 -10.53 -11.51
N ASN A 62 18.82 -10.40 -11.31
CA ASN A 62 19.72 -11.52 -11.08
C ASN A 62 20.82 -11.12 -10.09
N ALA A 63 21.41 -12.11 -9.41
CA ALA A 63 22.37 -11.87 -8.33
C ALA A 63 23.57 -11.02 -8.76
N LYS A 64 24.07 -11.20 -9.99
CA LYS A 64 25.23 -10.45 -10.51
C LYS A 64 24.91 -8.96 -10.63
N GLU A 65 23.75 -8.64 -11.18
CA GLU A 65 23.31 -7.26 -11.37
C GLU A 65 22.99 -6.59 -10.04
N LEU A 66 22.32 -7.30 -9.12
CA LEU A 66 22.06 -6.80 -7.77
C LEU A 66 23.35 -6.42 -7.05
N SER A 67 24.37 -7.28 -7.10
CA SER A 67 25.69 -6.95 -6.52
C SER A 67 26.35 -5.76 -7.20
N ARG A 68 26.25 -5.65 -8.53
CA ARG A 68 26.82 -4.52 -9.29
C ARG A 68 26.17 -3.20 -8.88
N GLU A 69 24.84 -3.16 -8.81
CA GLU A 69 24.10 -1.95 -8.45
C GLU A 69 24.36 -1.52 -7.01
N LEU A 70 24.38 -2.46 -6.06
CA LEU A 70 24.68 -2.15 -4.66
C LEU A 70 26.09 -1.52 -4.51
N ARG A 71 27.08 -2.01 -5.24
CA ARG A 71 28.42 -1.41 -5.23
C ARG A 71 28.41 0.00 -5.80
N LEU A 72 27.72 0.23 -6.92
CA LEU A 72 27.56 1.56 -7.48
C LEU A 72 26.88 2.54 -6.52
N LEU A 73 25.84 2.09 -5.84
CA LEU A 73 25.13 2.89 -4.83
C LEU A 73 26.06 3.21 -3.64
N LYS A 74 26.81 2.22 -3.17
CA LYS A 74 27.80 2.42 -2.09
C LYS A 74 28.86 3.43 -2.50
N ASP A 75 29.41 3.31 -3.71
CA ASP A 75 30.44 4.21 -4.23
C ASP A 75 29.90 5.65 -4.42
N ALA A 76 28.60 5.77 -4.74
CA ALA A 76 27.89 7.05 -4.77
C ALA A 76 27.59 7.64 -3.38
N GLY A 77 27.95 6.96 -2.31
CA GLY A 77 27.77 7.44 -0.94
C GLY A 77 26.41 7.09 -0.32
N ILE A 78 25.65 6.19 -0.92
CA ILE A 78 24.37 5.70 -0.38
C ILE A 78 24.64 4.76 0.80
N GLY A 79 23.86 4.92 1.88
CA GLY A 79 23.96 4.12 3.11
C GLY A 79 22.95 2.99 3.19
N GLY A 80 21.92 2.99 2.35
CA GLY A 80 20.93 1.92 2.36
C GLY A 80 19.96 1.96 1.20
N VAL A 81 19.22 0.86 1.02
CA VAL A 81 18.26 0.65 -0.05
C VAL A 81 16.96 0.06 0.49
N GLU A 82 15.84 0.44 -0.10
CA GLU A 82 14.55 -0.21 0.06
C GLU A 82 14.24 -1.02 -1.20
N ILE A 83 14.20 -2.34 -1.08
CA ILE A 83 13.86 -3.24 -2.19
C ILE A 83 12.39 -3.09 -2.53
N ASN A 84 12.10 -2.70 -3.78
CA ASN A 84 10.75 -2.47 -4.28
C ASN A 84 10.48 -3.35 -5.52
N PRO A 85 9.85 -4.52 -5.35
CA PRO A 85 9.48 -5.41 -6.45
C PRO A 85 8.21 -4.91 -7.14
N ILE A 86 8.32 -3.94 -8.03
CA ILE A 86 7.18 -3.34 -8.72
C ILE A 86 7.29 -3.60 -10.21
N ALA A 87 6.24 -4.18 -10.79
CA ALA A 87 6.06 -4.24 -12.23
C ALA A 87 5.53 -2.90 -12.75
N PHE A 88 6.29 -2.23 -13.61
CA PHE A 88 5.76 -1.09 -14.34
C PHE A 88 4.81 -1.56 -15.45
N PRO A 89 3.70 -0.83 -15.70
CA PRO A 89 2.76 -1.24 -16.73
C PRO A 89 3.44 -1.34 -18.10
N ASN A 90 3.12 -2.41 -18.78
CA ASN A 90 3.58 -2.90 -20.08
C ASN A 90 4.16 -1.84 -21.01
N ARG A 91 5.43 -1.57 -20.88
CA ARG A 91 6.21 -1.04 -21.99
C ARG A 91 7.26 -2.09 -22.29
N ALA A 92 7.38 -2.42 -23.56
CA ALA A 92 8.34 -3.39 -24.04
C ALA A 92 9.67 -3.20 -23.33
N ASP A 93 9.99 -4.07 -22.38
CA ASP A 93 11.34 -4.11 -21.89
C ASP A 93 12.15 -4.96 -22.87
N GLY A 94 13.07 -4.31 -23.54
CA GLY A 94 14.01 -4.99 -24.43
C GLY A 94 15.09 -5.79 -23.71
N MET A 95 15.02 -5.98 -22.39
CA MET A 95 16.11 -6.61 -21.64
C MET A 95 16.17 -8.13 -21.77
N GLY A 96 15.07 -8.77 -22.21
CA GLY A 96 15.04 -10.22 -22.41
C GLY A 96 15.22 -11.06 -21.13
N ILE A 97 15.16 -10.43 -19.96
CA ILE A 97 15.30 -11.09 -18.66
C ILE A 97 13.90 -11.53 -18.21
N PRO A 98 13.68 -12.81 -17.88
CA PRO A 98 12.40 -13.27 -17.36
C PRO A 98 12.16 -12.68 -15.97
N SER A 99 10.89 -12.39 -15.65
CA SER A 99 10.48 -12.05 -14.29
C SER A 99 10.63 -13.25 -13.36
N VAL A 100 11.20 -13.04 -12.20
CA VAL A 100 11.19 -14.03 -11.12
C VAL A 100 9.85 -13.89 -10.38
N ARG A 101 9.18 -15.02 -10.13
CA ARG A 101 7.89 -14.97 -9.43
C ARG A 101 8.08 -14.47 -8.00
N TRP A 102 7.35 -13.42 -7.63
CA TRP A 102 7.35 -12.86 -6.28
C TRP A 102 7.02 -13.94 -5.23
N LEU A 103 7.76 -13.95 -4.13
CA LEU A 103 7.72 -14.94 -3.04
C LEU A 103 8.06 -16.40 -3.46
N SER A 104 8.56 -16.64 -4.66
CA SER A 104 9.14 -17.95 -4.99
C SER A 104 10.47 -18.17 -4.25
N ASP A 105 10.91 -19.41 -4.14
CA ASP A 105 12.20 -19.73 -3.52
C ASP A 105 13.35 -18.98 -4.21
N GLU A 106 13.33 -18.89 -5.53
CA GLU A 106 14.30 -18.14 -6.31
C GLU A 106 14.29 -16.65 -5.96
N TRP A 107 13.11 -16.05 -5.84
CA TRP A 107 12.97 -14.65 -5.44
C TRP A 107 13.49 -14.42 -4.01
N ILE A 108 13.14 -15.31 -3.09
CA ILE A 108 13.61 -15.25 -1.70
C ILE A 108 15.13 -15.36 -1.64
N ASP A 109 15.74 -16.19 -2.46
CA ASP A 109 17.20 -16.35 -2.51
C ASP A 109 17.87 -15.08 -3.08
N LEU A 110 17.26 -14.41 -4.04
CA LEU A 110 17.74 -13.11 -4.54
C LEU A 110 17.64 -12.01 -3.47
N VAL A 111 16.56 -11.98 -2.69
CA VAL A 111 16.44 -11.06 -1.54
C VAL A 111 17.53 -11.35 -0.50
N LYS A 112 17.74 -12.61 -0.12
CA LYS A 112 18.82 -13.00 0.79
C LYS A 112 20.19 -12.59 0.25
N HIS A 113 20.42 -12.79 -1.05
CA HIS A 113 21.66 -12.37 -1.71
C HIS A 113 21.84 -10.84 -1.59
N ALA A 114 20.83 -10.06 -1.92
CA ALA A 114 20.87 -8.60 -1.81
C ALA A 114 21.14 -8.13 -0.36
N CYS A 115 20.48 -8.75 0.62
CA CYS A 115 20.69 -8.44 2.04
C CYS A 115 22.12 -8.76 2.50
N ASN A 116 22.67 -9.89 2.05
CA ASN A 116 24.04 -10.30 2.41
C ASN A 116 25.06 -9.40 1.76
N GLU A 117 24.88 -9.06 0.48
CA GLU A 117 25.76 -8.12 -0.23
C GLU A 117 25.69 -6.72 0.41
N SER A 118 24.51 -6.19 0.70
CA SER A 118 24.34 -4.91 1.41
C SER A 118 25.10 -4.91 2.74
N ARG A 119 24.98 -5.98 3.53
CA ARG A 119 25.68 -6.12 4.81
C ARG A 119 27.19 -6.12 4.61
N SER A 120 27.70 -6.81 3.58
CA SER A 120 29.14 -6.83 3.28
C SER A 120 29.70 -5.46 2.89
N LEU A 121 28.83 -4.61 2.34
CA LEU A 121 29.13 -3.23 1.94
C LEU A 121 28.87 -2.20 3.06
N ASP A 122 28.54 -2.65 4.26
CA ASP A 122 28.11 -1.76 5.35
C ASP A 122 26.95 -0.83 4.88
N MET A 123 25.91 -1.44 4.30
CA MET A 123 24.66 -0.79 3.88
C MET A 123 23.49 -1.43 4.55
N THR A 124 22.45 -0.66 4.82
CA THR A 124 21.14 -1.17 5.28
C THR A 124 20.29 -1.58 4.08
N SER A 125 19.56 -2.67 4.19
CA SER A 125 18.52 -3.05 3.21
C SER A 125 17.20 -3.28 3.89
N ASP A 126 16.16 -2.61 3.39
CA ASP A 126 14.77 -2.79 3.77
C ASP A 126 14.02 -3.42 2.61
N LEU A 127 12.89 -4.00 2.91
CA LEU A 127 11.98 -4.60 1.94
C LEU A 127 10.59 -3.99 2.10
N ILE A 128 10.02 -3.50 1.02
CA ILE A 128 8.62 -3.09 0.98
C ILE A 128 7.71 -4.30 1.16
N VAL A 129 6.64 -4.16 1.94
CA VAL A 129 5.64 -5.22 2.11
C VAL A 129 4.66 -5.19 0.94
N GLY A 130 4.73 -6.20 0.08
CA GLY A 130 3.87 -6.34 -1.10
C GLY A 130 4.64 -6.24 -2.42
N SER A 131 3.96 -6.54 -3.52
CA SER A 131 4.55 -6.63 -4.87
C SER A 131 4.09 -5.53 -5.83
N GLY A 132 3.47 -4.49 -5.35
CA GLY A 132 2.92 -3.46 -6.22
C GLY A 132 2.66 -2.12 -5.54
N TRP A 133 2.15 -1.18 -6.33
CA TRP A 133 1.73 0.12 -5.85
C TRP A 133 0.31 0.44 -6.36
N PRO A 134 -0.68 0.66 -5.47
CA PRO A 134 -0.63 0.51 -4.01
C PRO A 134 -0.30 -0.92 -3.57
N PHE A 135 0.13 -1.09 -2.31
CA PHE A 135 0.54 -2.39 -1.77
C PHE A 135 -0.50 -3.48 -2.00
N GLY A 136 -0.03 -4.63 -2.43
CA GLY A 136 -0.87 -5.78 -2.70
C GLY A 136 -0.04 -6.98 -3.11
N SER A 137 -0.72 -7.99 -3.63
CA SER A 137 -0.11 -9.15 -4.26
C SER A 137 -1.04 -9.67 -5.35
N GLU A 138 -0.46 -10.19 -6.41
CA GLU A 138 -1.19 -10.86 -7.48
C GLU A 138 -1.84 -12.17 -7.01
N ASP A 139 -1.31 -12.76 -5.95
CA ASP A 139 -1.79 -14.02 -5.37
C ASP A 139 -2.97 -13.83 -4.37
N LEU A 140 -3.36 -12.58 -4.06
CA LEU A 140 -4.47 -12.30 -3.15
C LEU A 140 -5.81 -12.73 -3.77
N LYS A 141 -6.60 -13.46 -2.99
CA LYS A 141 -7.98 -13.82 -3.34
C LYS A 141 -8.91 -12.64 -3.09
N GLU A 142 -10.12 -12.72 -3.61
CA GLU A 142 -11.12 -11.65 -3.55
C GLU A 142 -11.32 -11.04 -2.16
N ASN A 143 -11.46 -11.88 -1.14
CA ASN A 143 -11.67 -11.46 0.24
C ASN A 143 -10.40 -10.95 0.96
N GLU A 144 -9.24 -11.12 0.37
CA GLU A 144 -7.93 -10.68 0.90
C GLU A 144 -7.50 -9.35 0.30
N ARG A 145 -8.18 -8.89 -0.76
CA ARG A 145 -7.88 -7.62 -1.43
C ARG A 145 -8.48 -6.45 -0.67
N ALA A 146 -7.87 -5.28 -0.82
CA ALA A 146 -8.46 -4.04 -0.34
C ALA A 146 -9.84 -3.83 -0.98
N GLN A 147 -10.84 -3.62 -0.13
CA GLN A 147 -12.22 -3.37 -0.56
C GLN A 147 -12.56 -1.90 -0.32
N VAL A 148 -13.35 -1.34 -1.22
CA VAL A 148 -13.85 0.03 -1.10
C VAL A 148 -15.37 -0.05 -0.95
N ALA A 149 -15.89 0.51 0.12
CA ALA A 149 -17.33 0.71 0.28
C ALA A 149 -17.73 1.98 -0.48
N LEU A 150 -18.67 1.83 -1.39
CA LEU A 150 -19.24 2.94 -2.16
C LEU A 150 -20.71 3.11 -1.77
N VAL A 151 -21.13 4.36 -1.65
CA VAL A 151 -22.53 4.71 -1.37
C VAL A 151 -23.09 5.36 -2.62
N TYR A 152 -24.26 4.88 -3.03
CA TYR A 152 -25.01 5.42 -4.14
C TYR A 152 -26.41 5.80 -3.68
N ALA A 153 -26.91 6.91 -4.17
CA ALA A 153 -28.29 7.32 -3.94
C ALA A 153 -28.89 7.83 -5.26
N GLU A 154 -30.09 7.38 -5.55
CA GLU A 154 -30.86 7.82 -6.71
C GLU A 154 -32.22 8.31 -6.23
N LYS A 155 -32.68 9.45 -6.77
CA LYS A 155 -34.00 9.99 -6.49
C LYS A 155 -35.00 9.42 -7.49
N LEU A 156 -36.03 8.78 -6.96
CA LEU A 156 -37.13 8.24 -7.74
C LEU A 156 -38.40 9.05 -7.49
N GLU A 157 -39.21 9.22 -8.51
CA GLU A 157 -40.51 9.91 -8.43
C GLU A 157 -41.61 8.87 -8.66
N GLY A 158 -42.34 8.52 -7.61
CA GLY A 158 -43.46 7.58 -7.66
C GLY A 158 -44.79 8.22 -8.05
N PRO A 159 -45.85 7.41 -8.22
CA PRO A 159 -45.83 5.94 -8.13
C PRO A 159 -45.24 5.27 -9.38
N MET A 160 -44.32 4.35 -9.19
CA MET A 160 -43.73 3.59 -10.29
C MET A 160 -43.14 2.24 -9.83
N ILE A 161 -42.99 1.32 -10.76
CA ILE A 161 -42.10 0.16 -10.57
C ILE A 161 -40.74 0.53 -11.10
N TYR A 162 -39.76 0.63 -10.21
CA TYR A 162 -38.37 0.85 -10.58
C TYR A 162 -37.67 -0.49 -10.78
N GLU A 163 -37.04 -0.67 -11.94
CA GLU A 163 -36.28 -1.87 -12.27
C GLU A 163 -34.90 -1.49 -12.77
N THR A 164 -33.88 -2.06 -12.19
CA THR A 164 -32.49 -1.86 -12.57
C THR A 164 -31.67 -3.12 -12.36
N SER A 165 -30.42 -3.13 -12.80
CA SER A 165 -29.50 -4.24 -12.53
C SER A 165 -28.43 -3.84 -11.53
N GLN A 166 -27.90 -4.83 -10.79
CA GLN A 166 -26.74 -4.63 -9.94
C GLN A 166 -25.59 -4.00 -10.74
N PHE A 167 -25.37 -4.46 -11.96
CA PHE A 167 -24.34 -3.92 -12.85
C PHE A 167 -24.53 -2.42 -13.12
N ASN A 168 -25.76 -1.98 -13.41
CA ASN A 168 -26.02 -0.56 -13.69
C ASN A 168 -25.75 0.33 -12.47
N ILE A 169 -26.19 -0.10 -11.29
CA ILE A 169 -25.88 0.65 -10.04
C ILE A 169 -24.37 0.73 -9.82
N CYS A 170 -23.67 -0.37 -9.95
CA CYS A 170 -22.23 -0.41 -9.73
C CYS A 170 -21.46 0.42 -10.77
N GLN A 171 -21.93 0.43 -12.03
CA GLN A 171 -21.34 1.25 -13.07
C GLN A 171 -21.61 2.74 -12.87
N ALA A 172 -22.77 3.11 -12.31
CA ALA A 172 -23.07 4.50 -11.96
C ALA A 172 -22.15 5.05 -10.87
N VAL A 173 -21.74 4.19 -9.93
CA VAL A 173 -20.83 4.55 -8.84
C VAL A 173 -19.37 4.52 -9.27
N ASP A 174 -18.96 3.52 -10.05
CA ASP A 174 -17.61 3.38 -10.60
C ASP A 174 -17.67 3.06 -12.10
N PRO A 175 -17.50 4.07 -12.97
CA PRO A 175 -17.50 3.86 -14.42
C PRO A 175 -16.42 2.89 -14.91
N GLY A 176 -15.42 2.58 -14.09
CA GLY A 176 -14.41 1.58 -14.39
C GLY A 176 -14.89 0.13 -14.25
N VAL A 177 -16.09 -0.08 -13.67
CA VAL A 177 -16.72 -1.41 -13.62
C VAL A 177 -17.16 -1.81 -15.03
N THR A 178 -16.60 -2.91 -15.51
CA THR A 178 -16.96 -3.46 -16.82
C THR A 178 -17.17 -4.96 -16.70
N LYS A 179 -18.08 -5.51 -17.54
CA LYS A 179 -18.33 -6.96 -17.60
C LYS A 179 -17.09 -7.80 -17.94
N LYS A 180 -16.01 -7.16 -18.43
CA LYS A 180 -14.77 -7.81 -18.84
C LYS A 180 -13.66 -7.73 -17.79
N ASN A 181 -13.88 -7.04 -16.67
CA ASN A 181 -12.87 -6.90 -15.61
C ASN A 181 -13.25 -7.73 -14.39
N PRO A 182 -12.79 -8.99 -14.31
CA PRO A 182 -13.12 -9.88 -13.19
C PRO A 182 -12.51 -9.45 -11.85
N LEU A 183 -11.59 -8.48 -11.86
CA LEU A 183 -10.97 -7.93 -10.64
C LEU A 183 -11.86 -6.87 -9.95
N ARG A 184 -12.98 -6.49 -10.60
CA ARG A 184 -13.93 -5.52 -10.09
C ARG A 184 -15.33 -6.11 -10.11
N GLU A 185 -15.56 -7.10 -9.25
CA GLU A 185 -16.90 -7.63 -9.03
C GLU A 185 -17.55 -6.89 -7.86
N PRO A 186 -18.39 -5.89 -8.18
CA PRO A 186 -19.08 -5.13 -7.13
C PRO A 186 -20.18 -5.99 -6.50
N GLN A 187 -20.29 -5.90 -5.19
CA GLN A 187 -21.36 -6.53 -4.44
C GLN A 187 -22.22 -5.47 -3.77
N ILE A 188 -23.52 -5.57 -3.96
CA ILE A 188 -24.46 -4.75 -3.19
C ILE A 188 -24.57 -5.38 -1.80
N LEU A 189 -24.17 -4.63 -0.78
CA LEU A 189 -24.21 -5.06 0.61
C LEU A 189 -25.60 -4.83 1.22
N SER A 190 -26.23 -3.70 0.89
CA SER A 190 -27.58 -3.38 1.32
C SER A 190 -28.25 -2.39 0.36
N LEU A 191 -29.57 -2.46 0.28
CA LEU A 191 -30.43 -1.55 -0.47
C LEU A 191 -31.52 -1.01 0.46
N HIS A 192 -31.74 0.28 0.40
CA HIS A 192 -32.75 0.93 1.21
C HIS A 192 -33.61 1.89 0.37
N LEU A 193 -34.91 1.86 0.60
CA LEU A 193 -35.86 2.85 0.06
C LEU A 193 -36.22 3.82 1.18
N ALA A 194 -36.09 5.11 0.93
CA ALA A 194 -36.43 6.14 1.91
C ALA A 194 -37.20 7.27 1.23
N LYS A 195 -38.04 7.95 2.00
CA LYS A 195 -38.73 9.18 1.54
C LYS A 195 -37.74 10.37 1.55
N ASP A 196 -37.87 11.26 0.61
CA ASP A 196 -37.12 12.50 0.57
C ASP A 196 -38.02 13.69 0.97
N PRO A 197 -37.72 14.49 1.99
CA PRO A 197 -36.52 14.36 2.85
C PRO A 197 -36.65 13.23 3.88
N MET A 198 -35.54 12.54 4.11
CA MET A 198 -35.41 11.53 5.16
C MET A 198 -35.06 12.20 6.49
N SER A 199 -35.83 11.94 7.56
CA SER A 199 -35.60 12.52 8.89
C SER A 199 -34.69 11.64 9.76
N SER A 200 -34.66 10.35 9.51
CA SER A 200 -33.84 9.38 10.24
C SER A 200 -33.50 8.19 9.35
N LEU A 201 -32.34 7.56 9.58
CA LEU A 201 -31.98 6.28 8.95
C LEU A 201 -32.97 5.16 9.28
N GLN A 202 -33.67 5.28 10.41
CA GLN A 202 -34.70 4.31 10.81
C GLN A 202 -35.95 4.39 9.93
N ASP A 203 -36.15 5.47 9.20
CA ASP A 203 -37.24 5.65 8.26
C ASP A 203 -37.00 4.96 6.91
N ALA A 204 -35.78 4.47 6.69
CA ALA A 204 -35.40 3.75 5.49
C ALA A 204 -35.84 2.26 5.59
N VAL A 205 -36.54 1.79 4.56
CA VAL A 205 -36.97 0.40 4.45
C VAL A 205 -35.86 -0.40 3.75
N ASP A 206 -35.41 -1.46 4.40
CA ASP A 206 -34.47 -2.40 3.77
C ASP A 206 -35.18 -3.21 2.68
N ILE A 207 -34.71 -3.07 1.45
CA ILE A 207 -35.19 -3.74 0.26
C ILE A 207 -34.17 -4.69 -0.34
N SER A 208 -33.18 -5.09 0.43
CA SER A 208 -32.11 -5.99 -0.04
C SER A 208 -32.64 -7.34 -0.53
N GLY A 209 -33.80 -7.75 -0.04
CA GLY A 209 -34.49 -8.97 -0.44
C GLY A 209 -35.20 -8.89 -1.80
N GLU A 210 -35.43 -7.70 -2.33
CA GLU A 210 -36.12 -7.47 -3.62
C GLU A 210 -35.19 -7.72 -4.83
N LYS A 211 -34.08 -8.35 -4.63
CA LYS A 211 -33.10 -8.70 -5.64
C LYS A 211 -33.32 -10.15 -6.12
N ASP A 212 -33.70 -10.31 -7.37
CA ASP A 212 -33.69 -11.61 -8.07
C ASP A 212 -32.50 -11.70 -9.02
N LYS A 213 -31.50 -12.51 -8.68
CA LYS A 213 -30.21 -12.62 -9.39
C LYS A 213 -29.53 -11.26 -9.52
N ASP A 214 -29.53 -10.70 -10.74
CA ASP A 214 -28.90 -9.41 -11.05
C ASP A 214 -29.90 -8.26 -11.17
N ILE A 215 -31.21 -8.55 -11.06
CA ILE A 215 -32.27 -7.57 -11.24
C ILE A 215 -32.80 -7.13 -9.87
N ILE A 216 -32.93 -5.84 -9.69
CA ILE A 216 -33.52 -5.19 -8.54
C ILE A 216 -34.82 -4.57 -9.00
N ARG A 217 -35.92 -4.96 -8.36
CA ARG A 217 -37.26 -4.47 -8.68
C ARG A 217 -37.94 -3.96 -7.43
N VAL A 218 -38.34 -2.70 -7.45
CA VAL A 218 -38.89 -2.01 -6.30
C VAL A 218 -40.19 -1.27 -6.69
N ASP A 219 -41.23 -1.43 -5.86
CA ASP A 219 -42.44 -0.62 -5.93
C ASP A 219 -42.17 0.71 -5.21
N VAL A 220 -42.18 1.80 -5.97
CA VAL A 220 -42.04 3.16 -5.40
C VAL A 220 -43.42 3.74 -5.25
N PRO A 221 -43.86 4.03 -4.01
CA PRO A 221 -45.20 4.52 -3.72
C PRO A 221 -45.49 5.93 -4.25
#